data_675c2968f5b98680e2d1bd9754211f43
#
_entry.id   675c2968f5b98680e2d1bd9754211f43
#
_cell.length_a   1.000
_cell.length_b   1.000
_cell.length_c   1.000
_cell.angle_alpha   90.00
_cell.angle_beta   90.00
_cell.angle_gamma   90.00
#
_symmetry.space_group_name_H-M   'P 1'
#
loop_
_entity.id
_entity.type
_entity.pdbx_description
1 polymer ?
#
loop_
_entity_poly.entity_id
_entity_poly.type
_entity_poly.pdbx_seq_one_letter_code
_entity_poly.pdbx_strand_id
1 'polypeptide(L)'
;MSVQYYLMNKDKPLLSFICERNEYEEPIFIEDKWLTDTRPLGFMGLSTFIESRRAPKHRAHIAELLRQYGCDDLEGFLQATHALSLNDTLWVKSADSDLLWDDVSLYKNPFSEIISRTAFDGVSIGIDFPSTSPEFGTEGAFAKCWKRVEAGQQIYLYKSGSTIYEIEPLSEYLAAQVSSILCPSYVDYDLDRYHGRLISTCKLFTDEKTGYISASRIFMRKQSISNMLDYFNALDSGDSFRRMCVLDALIFNVDRHLGNFGILIDNDTFKPLRMAPVFDHNQSLFPSVDDDHIGNLTWYASRCLLYTSDAADDKARVD
;
A
#
# COMPACT_ATOMS: atom_id res chain seq x y z
N MET A 1 -28.57 10.51 -11.48
CA MET A 1 -29.27 9.92 -10.30
C MET A 1 -28.25 9.87 -9.20
N SER A 2 -28.62 10.26 -7.96
CA SER A 2 -27.73 10.13 -6.80
C SER A 2 -27.81 8.69 -6.27
N VAL A 3 -26.65 8.09 -5.97
CA VAL A 3 -26.57 6.76 -5.36
C VAL A 3 -26.03 6.91 -3.95
N GLN A 4 -26.68 6.27 -3.00
CA GLN A 4 -26.29 6.32 -1.59
C GLN A 4 -25.35 5.16 -1.25
N TYR A 5 -24.30 5.49 -0.48
CA TYR A 5 -23.27 4.57 -0.02
C TYR A 5 -22.99 4.75 1.47
N TYR A 6 -22.34 3.74 2.04
CA TYR A 6 -21.79 3.77 3.40
C TYR A 6 -20.29 3.45 3.36
N LEU A 7 -19.50 4.23 4.09
CA LEU A 7 -18.18 3.79 4.52
C LEU A 7 -18.36 2.88 5.72
N MET A 8 -17.88 1.67 5.60
CA MET A 8 -18.01 0.61 6.57
C MET A 8 -16.69 0.29 7.26
N ASN A 9 -16.73 -0.16 8.49
CA ASN A 9 -15.65 -0.92 9.13
C ASN A 9 -16.20 -2.30 9.50
N LYS A 10 -15.78 -3.33 8.77
CA LYS A 10 -16.46 -4.63 8.81
C LYS A 10 -17.95 -4.43 8.59
N ASP A 11 -18.82 -4.93 9.46
CA ASP A 11 -20.29 -4.77 9.35
C ASP A 11 -20.83 -3.48 9.99
N LYS A 12 -19.93 -2.62 10.55
CA LYS A 12 -20.35 -1.38 11.20
C LYS A 12 -20.29 -0.20 10.23
N PRO A 13 -21.42 0.47 9.94
CA PRO A 13 -21.41 1.69 9.14
C PRO A 13 -20.82 2.86 9.96
N LEU A 14 -19.92 3.60 9.31
CA LEU A 14 -19.22 4.75 9.91
C LEU A 14 -19.74 6.09 9.39
N LEU A 15 -19.95 6.20 8.07
CA LEU A 15 -20.33 7.43 7.38
C LEU A 15 -21.29 7.10 6.25
N SER A 16 -22.42 7.82 6.16
CA SER A 16 -23.26 7.82 4.97
C SER A 16 -22.82 8.92 4.02
N PHE A 17 -22.88 8.64 2.71
CA PHE A 17 -22.53 9.59 1.68
C PHE A 17 -23.27 9.32 0.37
N ILE A 18 -23.29 10.31 -0.51
CA ILE A 18 -23.96 10.26 -1.80
C ILE A 18 -22.89 10.42 -2.90
N CYS A 19 -23.00 9.63 -3.95
CA CYS A 19 -22.28 9.85 -5.20
C CYS A 19 -23.22 10.54 -6.19
N GLU A 20 -22.79 11.69 -6.70
CA GLU A 20 -23.45 12.46 -7.76
C GLU A 20 -22.44 12.70 -8.89
N ARG A 21 -22.95 13.11 -10.07
CA ARG A 21 -22.10 13.51 -11.18
C ARG A 21 -22.11 15.03 -11.35
N ASN A 22 -20.91 15.60 -11.51
CA ASN A 22 -20.75 17.03 -11.79
C ASN A 22 -21.14 17.36 -13.25
N GLU A 23 -20.99 18.61 -13.66
CA GLU A 23 -21.28 19.09 -15.03
C GLU A 23 -20.39 18.45 -16.13
N TYR A 24 -19.29 17.82 -15.73
CA TYR A 24 -18.36 17.09 -16.60
C TYR A 24 -18.56 15.56 -16.55
N GLU A 25 -19.70 15.09 -15.98
CA GLU A 25 -20.00 13.67 -15.76
C GLU A 25 -19.02 12.94 -14.84
N GLU A 26 -18.19 13.65 -14.07
CA GLU A 26 -17.27 13.06 -13.12
C GLU A 26 -17.96 12.79 -11.76
N PRO A 27 -17.69 11.64 -11.11
CA PRO A 27 -18.28 11.32 -9.83
C PRO A 27 -17.71 12.23 -8.72
N ILE A 28 -18.60 12.82 -7.95
CA ILE A 28 -18.29 13.55 -6.72
C ILE A 28 -18.93 12.87 -5.52
N PHE A 29 -18.20 12.80 -4.42
CA PHE A 29 -18.64 12.15 -3.20
C PHE A 29 -18.95 13.19 -2.15
N ILE A 30 -20.21 13.23 -1.70
CA ILE A 30 -20.71 14.20 -0.75
C ILE A 30 -20.99 13.48 0.57
N GLU A 31 -20.23 13.83 1.61
CA GLU A 31 -20.44 13.33 2.96
C GLU A 31 -21.80 13.81 3.48
N ASP A 32 -22.68 12.89 3.88
CA ASP A 32 -23.98 13.20 4.44
C ASP A 32 -23.89 13.23 5.98
N LYS A 33 -23.66 12.08 6.61
CA LYS A 33 -23.69 11.99 8.07
C LYS A 33 -22.72 10.93 8.61
N TRP A 34 -21.94 11.30 9.61
CA TRP A 34 -21.21 10.33 10.43
C TRP A 34 -22.18 9.60 11.37
N LEU A 35 -22.14 8.28 11.34
CA LEU A 35 -22.99 7.37 12.10
C LEU A 35 -22.35 6.90 13.41
N THR A 36 -21.11 7.30 13.64
CA THR A 36 -20.30 7.00 14.81
C THR A 36 -19.41 8.20 15.18
N ASP A 37 -19.07 8.32 16.46
CA ASP A 37 -18.12 9.32 16.94
C ASP A 37 -16.67 8.94 16.64
N THR A 38 -16.40 7.65 16.40
CA THR A 38 -15.07 7.14 16.10
C THR A 38 -14.77 7.31 14.62
N ARG A 39 -13.69 8.02 14.32
CA ARG A 39 -13.21 8.24 12.94
C ARG A 39 -11.92 7.46 12.68
N PRO A 40 -11.74 6.92 11.47
CA PRO A 40 -10.49 6.27 11.12
C PRO A 40 -9.30 7.23 11.24
N LEU A 41 -8.23 6.78 11.86
CA LEU A 41 -7.00 7.56 11.97
C LEU A 41 -6.45 7.84 10.55
N GLY A 42 -5.99 9.08 10.31
CA GLY A 42 -5.50 9.48 8.99
C GLY A 42 -6.58 9.62 7.91
N PHE A 43 -7.85 9.67 8.27
CA PHE A 43 -8.94 9.98 7.35
C PHE A 43 -8.96 11.49 7.03
N MET A 44 -8.66 11.83 5.78
CA MET A 44 -8.55 13.21 5.30
C MET A 44 -9.74 13.62 4.40
N GLY A 45 -10.87 12.92 4.51
CA GLY A 45 -12.04 13.10 3.68
C GLY A 45 -12.26 11.94 2.71
N LEU A 46 -13.50 11.83 2.25
CA LEU A 46 -13.98 10.66 1.49
C LEU A 46 -13.33 10.53 0.12
N SER A 47 -13.22 11.62 -0.63
CA SER A 47 -12.58 11.60 -1.97
C SER A 47 -11.12 11.14 -1.87
N THR A 48 -10.36 11.71 -0.92
CA THR A 48 -8.96 11.32 -0.67
C THR A 48 -8.86 9.84 -0.23
N PHE A 49 -9.81 9.38 0.59
CA PHE A 49 -9.87 7.98 0.99
C PHE A 49 -10.05 7.06 -0.24
N ILE A 50 -11.05 7.32 -1.08
CA ILE A 50 -11.35 6.50 -2.25
C ILE A 50 -10.19 6.52 -3.25
N GLU A 51 -9.65 7.70 -3.57
CA GLU A 51 -8.49 7.84 -4.45
C GLU A 51 -7.28 7.05 -3.96
N SER A 52 -7.01 7.10 -2.65
CA SER A 52 -5.90 6.38 -2.04
C SER A 52 -6.05 4.86 -2.05
N ARG A 53 -7.25 4.35 -2.34
CA ARG A 53 -7.52 2.91 -2.50
C ARG A 53 -7.24 2.39 -3.90
N ARG A 54 -7.08 3.27 -4.86
CA ARG A 54 -6.82 2.92 -6.25
C ARG A 54 -5.32 2.73 -6.46
N ALA A 55 -4.94 1.63 -7.08
CA ALA A 55 -3.56 1.42 -7.51
C ALA A 55 -3.10 2.56 -8.45
N PRO A 56 -1.84 3.00 -8.38
CA PRO A 56 -1.33 4.06 -9.24
C PRO A 56 -1.55 3.75 -10.73
N LYS A 57 -2.01 4.73 -11.51
CA LYS A 57 -2.31 4.57 -12.95
C LYS A 57 -1.09 4.12 -13.77
N HIS A 58 0.11 4.48 -13.33
CA HIS A 58 1.37 4.11 -13.98
C HIS A 58 1.89 2.72 -13.58
N ARG A 59 1.23 2.04 -12.65
CA ARG A 59 1.58 0.66 -12.33
C ARG A 59 1.35 -0.22 -13.55
N ALA A 60 2.38 -1.01 -13.88
CA ALA A 60 2.34 -1.93 -15.00
C ALA A 60 1.04 -2.76 -15.01
N HIS A 61 0.36 -2.77 -16.15
CA HIS A 61 -0.84 -3.57 -16.45
C HIS A 61 -2.14 -3.25 -15.68
N ILE A 62 -2.11 -2.44 -14.63
CA ILE A 62 -3.31 -2.13 -13.83
C ILE A 62 -4.27 -1.19 -14.56
N ALA A 63 -3.78 -0.22 -15.31
CA ALA A 63 -4.63 0.71 -16.05
C ALA A 63 -5.52 -0.01 -17.09
N GLU A 64 -4.98 -1.05 -17.73
CA GLU A 64 -5.73 -1.86 -18.67
C GLU A 64 -6.79 -2.72 -17.97
N LEU A 65 -6.41 -3.35 -16.84
CA LEU A 65 -7.36 -4.09 -16.00
C LEU A 65 -8.53 -3.20 -15.56
N LEU A 66 -8.24 -2.02 -15.02
CA LEU A 66 -9.28 -1.10 -14.56
C LEU A 66 -10.26 -0.75 -15.67
N ARG A 67 -9.77 -0.47 -16.90
CA ARG A 67 -10.64 -0.19 -18.06
C ARG A 67 -11.51 -1.37 -18.45
N GLN A 68 -10.95 -2.56 -18.50
CA GLN A 68 -11.69 -3.78 -18.90
C GLN A 68 -12.84 -4.10 -17.95
N TYR A 69 -12.74 -3.65 -16.71
CA TYR A 69 -13.74 -3.89 -15.67
C TYR A 69 -14.62 -2.68 -15.37
N GLY A 70 -14.69 -1.70 -16.27
CA GLY A 70 -15.55 -0.54 -16.09
C GLY A 70 -15.15 0.39 -14.94
N CYS A 71 -13.88 0.29 -14.48
CA CYS A 71 -13.34 1.14 -13.42
C CYS A 71 -12.67 2.40 -14.00
N ASP A 72 -13.27 3.00 -15.02
CA ASP A 72 -12.72 4.19 -15.69
C ASP A 72 -12.75 5.41 -14.78
N ASP A 73 -13.78 5.53 -13.96
CA ASP A 73 -13.93 6.56 -12.95
C ASP A 73 -13.91 5.98 -11.52
N LEU A 74 -14.03 6.86 -10.52
CA LEU A 74 -14.01 6.45 -9.10
C LEU A 74 -15.30 5.75 -8.67
N GLU A 75 -16.44 6.01 -9.31
CA GLU A 75 -17.69 5.31 -9.01
C GLU A 75 -17.63 3.86 -9.50
N GLY A 76 -17.19 3.64 -10.76
CA GLY A 76 -16.97 2.30 -11.29
C GLY A 76 -15.93 1.52 -10.46
N PHE A 77 -14.88 2.20 -10.00
CA PHE A 77 -13.91 1.61 -9.08
C PHE A 77 -14.56 1.15 -7.76
N LEU A 78 -15.43 1.98 -7.15
CA LEU A 78 -16.15 1.61 -5.93
C LEU A 78 -17.07 0.41 -6.15
N GLN A 79 -17.83 0.42 -7.24
CA GLN A 79 -18.76 -0.66 -7.57
C GLN A 79 -18.04 -2.01 -7.78
N ALA A 80 -16.86 -1.96 -8.39
CA ALA A 80 -16.08 -3.15 -8.69
C ALA A 80 -15.25 -3.66 -7.50
N THR A 81 -14.73 -2.79 -6.65
CA THR A 81 -13.72 -3.15 -5.64
C THR A 81 -14.15 -2.92 -4.21
N HIS A 82 -15.29 -2.26 -4.00
CA HIS A 82 -15.73 -1.79 -2.69
C HIS A 82 -14.67 -0.97 -1.93
N ALA A 83 -13.68 -0.40 -2.62
CA ALA A 83 -12.50 0.26 -2.04
C ALA A 83 -11.76 -0.60 -0.99
N LEU A 84 -11.79 -1.91 -1.11
CA LEU A 84 -11.13 -2.86 -0.22
C LEU A 84 -9.59 -2.75 -0.30
N SER A 85 -8.94 -3.03 0.82
CA SER A 85 -7.48 -3.08 0.92
C SER A 85 -7.06 -4.13 1.95
N LEU A 86 -5.86 -4.71 1.77
CA LEU A 86 -5.21 -5.54 2.79
C LEU A 86 -4.54 -4.70 3.89
N ASN A 87 -4.68 -3.38 3.87
CA ASN A 87 -4.13 -2.50 4.92
C ASN A 87 -5.05 -2.34 6.14
N ASP A 88 -6.35 -2.58 5.97
CA ASP A 88 -7.35 -2.38 7.04
C ASP A 88 -8.67 -3.12 6.73
N THR A 89 -9.71 -2.82 7.49
CA THR A 89 -11.05 -3.41 7.37
C THR A 89 -12.12 -2.41 6.91
N LEU A 90 -11.68 -1.27 6.34
CA LEU A 90 -12.58 -0.28 5.77
C LEU A 90 -12.98 -0.66 4.35
N TRP A 91 -14.25 -0.45 4.02
CA TRP A 91 -14.79 -0.68 2.68
C TRP A 91 -16.02 0.17 2.40
N VAL A 92 -16.47 0.20 1.16
CA VAL A 92 -17.64 0.96 0.72
C VAL A 92 -18.76 0.00 0.32
N LYS A 93 -19.94 0.21 0.88
CA LYS A 93 -21.15 -0.54 0.63
C LYS A 93 -22.20 0.35 -0.02
N SER A 94 -22.84 -0.09 -1.13
CA SER A 94 -24.04 0.56 -1.65
C SER A 94 -25.20 0.36 -0.65
N ALA A 95 -26.07 1.37 -0.51
CA ALA A 95 -27.22 1.29 0.36
C ALA A 95 -28.20 0.17 -0.02
N ASP A 96 -28.26 -0.17 -1.31
CA ASP A 96 -29.14 -1.23 -1.84
C ASP A 96 -28.53 -2.64 -1.75
N SER A 97 -27.30 -2.76 -1.21
CA SER A 97 -26.58 -4.04 -1.12
C SER A 97 -26.82 -4.70 0.23
N ASP A 98 -27.03 -6.02 0.23
CA ASP A 98 -27.11 -6.86 1.42
C ASP A 98 -25.78 -7.48 1.85
N LEU A 99 -24.67 -7.17 1.13
CA LEU A 99 -23.35 -7.71 1.42
C LEU A 99 -22.92 -7.45 2.87
N LEU A 100 -22.28 -8.44 3.47
CA LEU A 100 -21.66 -8.39 4.77
C LEU A 100 -20.13 -8.43 4.63
N TRP A 101 -19.41 -8.13 5.71
CA TRP A 101 -17.94 -8.19 5.71
C TRP A 101 -17.39 -9.54 5.28
N ASP A 102 -18.02 -10.62 5.69
CA ASP A 102 -17.58 -11.99 5.33
C ASP A 102 -17.69 -12.27 3.83
N ASP A 103 -18.60 -11.60 3.12
CA ASP A 103 -18.77 -11.77 1.68
C ASP A 103 -17.67 -11.07 0.86
N VAL A 104 -17.09 -9.98 1.40
CA VAL A 104 -16.18 -9.11 0.66
C VAL A 104 -14.75 -9.10 1.20
N SER A 105 -14.51 -9.56 2.43
CA SER A 105 -13.24 -9.48 3.11
C SER A 105 -12.09 -10.09 2.30
N LEU A 106 -11.08 -9.30 1.98
CA LEU A 106 -9.84 -9.77 1.36
C LEU A 106 -9.05 -10.72 2.28
N TYR A 107 -9.31 -10.72 3.57
CA TYR A 107 -8.67 -11.63 4.53
C TYR A 107 -9.28 -13.04 4.51
N LYS A 108 -10.55 -13.17 4.11
CA LYS A 108 -11.31 -14.44 4.16
C LYS A 108 -11.54 -15.06 2.78
N ASN A 109 -11.78 -14.22 1.78
CA ASN A 109 -12.18 -14.68 0.45
C ASN A 109 -10.98 -15.03 -0.44
N PRO A 110 -11.12 -15.98 -1.36
CA PRO A 110 -10.07 -16.32 -2.32
C PRO A 110 -9.77 -15.15 -3.26
N PHE A 111 -8.52 -15.04 -3.70
CA PHE A 111 -8.13 -14.06 -4.72
C PHE A 111 -8.36 -14.63 -6.12
N SER A 112 -8.65 -13.73 -7.07
CA SER A 112 -8.75 -14.12 -8.47
C SER A 112 -7.37 -14.43 -9.05
N GLU A 113 -7.11 -15.69 -9.40
CA GLU A 113 -5.85 -16.10 -10.02
C GLU A 113 -5.61 -15.37 -11.34
N ILE A 114 -6.67 -15.08 -12.08
CA ILE A 114 -6.58 -14.40 -13.38
C ILE A 114 -6.19 -12.94 -13.19
N ILE A 115 -6.80 -12.23 -12.24
CA ILE A 115 -6.45 -10.84 -11.94
C ILE A 115 -5.02 -10.77 -11.42
N SER A 116 -4.64 -11.66 -10.50
CA SER A 116 -3.26 -11.76 -9.99
C SER A 116 -2.25 -11.97 -11.12
N ARG A 117 -2.55 -12.87 -12.04
CA ARG A 117 -1.71 -13.16 -13.20
C ARG A 117 -1.64 -11.98 -14.17
N THR A 118 -2.78 -11.34 -14.47
CA THR A 118 -2.81 -10.17 -15.35
C THR A 118 -2.05 -9.00 -14.74
N ALA A 119 -2.20 -8.75 -13.44
CA ALA A 119 -1.47 -7.70 -12.73
C ALA A 119 0.04 -7.94 -12.69
N PHE A 120 0.48 -9.18 -12.77
CA PHE A 120 1.89 -9.55 -12.75
C PHE A 120 2.49 -9.66 -14.17
N ASP A 121 1.82 -10.35 -15.09
CA ASP A 121 2.34 -10.67 -16.44
C ASP A 121 1.89 -9.71 -17.53
N GLY A 122 0.79 -8.96 -17.31
CA GLY A 122 0.15 -8.13 -18.34
C GLY A 122 -0.66 -8.90 -19.38
N VAL A 123 -0.92 -10.18 -19.16
CA VAL A 123 -1.72 -10.98 -20.08
C VAL A 123 -3.20 -10.87 -19.72
N SER A 124 -3.97 -10.14 -20.52
CA SER A 124 -5.40 -10.00 -20.34
C SER A 124 -6.16 -11.18 -20.94
N ILE A 125 -6.96 -11.85 -20.12
CA ILE A 125 -7.91 -12.89 -20.57
C ILE A 125 -9.29 -12.43 -20.09
N GLY A 126 -10.20 -12.13 -21.03
CA GLY A 126 -11.56 -11.66 -20.70
C GLY A 126 -12.33 -12.70 -19.89
N ILE A 127 -12.76 -12.35 -18.70
CA ILE A 127 -13.53 -13.19 -17.77
C ILE A 127 -14.39 -12.34 -16.83
N ASP A 128 -15.51 -12.92 -16.36
CA ASP A 128 -16.39 -12.37 -15.35
C ASP A 128 -15.66 -12.07 -14.03
N PHE A 129 -16.00 -10.94 -13.44
CA PHE A 129 -15.27 -10.29 -12.37
C PHE A 129 -15.67 -10.78 -10.98
N PRO A 130 -14.78 -11.35 -10.17
CA PRO A 130 -14.97 -11.40 -8.73
C PRO A 130 -14.51 -10.08 -8.10
N SER A 131 -15.38 -9.45 -7.33
CA SER A 131 -15.18 -8.14 -6.71
C SER A 131 -14.01 -8.08 -5.69
N THR A 132 -13.48 -9.21 -5.29
CA THR A 132 -12.49 -9.33 -4.21
C THR A 132 -11.10 -9.63 -4.76
N SER A 133 -10.38 -8.61 -5.25
CA SER A 133 -8.99 -8.76 -5.65
C SER A 133 -8.12 -7.62 -5.11
N PRO A 134 -7.09 -7.94 -4.30
CA PRO A 134 -6.26 -6.92 -3.64
C PRO A 134 -5.38 -6.13 -4.62
N GLU A 135 -5.17 -6.62 -5.85
CA GLU A 135 -4.32 -6.00 -6.85
C GLU A 135 -4.78 -4.58 -7.23
N PHE A 136 -6.08 -4.32 -7.19
CA PHE A 136 -6.65 -3.01 -7.52
C PHE A 136 -6.29 -1.91 -6.54
N GLY A 137 -6.03 -2.26 -5.28
CA GLY A 137 -5.68 -1.32 -4.20
C GLY A 137 -4.22 -1.37 -3.77
N THR A 138 -3.36 -2.17 -4.44
CA THR A 138 -1.97 -2.33 -4.02
C THR A 138 -1.09 -1.20 -4.55
N GLU A 139 -0.35 -0.52 -3.69
CA GLU A 139 0.56 0.57 -4.04
C GLU A 139 1.87 0.10 -4.70
N GLY A 140 2.59 1.03 -5.36
CA GLY A 140 3.94 0.84 -5.93
C GLY A 140 3.94 0.51 -7.42
N ALA A 141 5.06 0.81 -8.11
CA ALA A 141 5.21 0.79 -9.56
C ALA A 141 5.51 -0.58 -10.18
N PHE A 142 6.25 -1.44 -9.47
CA PHE A 142 6.67 -2.74 -10.01
C PHE A 142 5.51 -3.74 -10.10
N ALA A 143 5.63 -4.70 -11.01
CA ALA A 143 4.68 -5.79 -11.14
C ALA A 143 4.65 -6.63 -9.86
N LYS A 144 3.47 -6.83 -9.32
CA LYS A 144 3.25 -7.56 -8.07
C LYS A 144 1.86 -8.18 -8.03
N CYS A 145 1.73 -9.26 -7.30
CA CYS A 145 0.45 -9.88 -7.01
C CYS A 145 0.42 -10.51 -5.62
N TRP A 146 -0.78 -10.76 -5.14
CA TRP A 146 -1.01 -11.43 -3.87
C TRP A 146 -1.39 -12.88 -4.10
N LYS A 147 -0.86 -13.76 -3.26
CA LYS A 147 -1.11 -15.19 -3.29
C LYS A 147 -1.51 -15.71 -1.92
N ARG A 148 -2.46 -16.64 -1.93
CA ARG A 148 -2.78 -17.44 -0.75
C ARG A 148 -2.03 -18.75 -0.83
N VAL A 149 -1.24 -19.06 0.19
CA VAL A 149 -0.46 -20.28 0.32
C VAL A 149 -0.89 -21.07 1.56
N GLU A 150 -0.35 -22.26 1.76
CA GLU A 150 -0.68 -23.12 2.91
C GLU A 150 -2.19 -23.37 3.05
N ALA A 151 -2.80 -23.92 2.01
CA ALA A 151 -4.25 -24.17 1.92
C ALA A 151 -5.10 -22.88 2.11
N GLY A 152 -4.55 -21.73 1.73
CA GLY A 152 -5.23 -20.43 1.77
C GLY A 152 -5.14 -19.69 3.10
N GLN A 153 -4.42 -20.22 4.08
CA GLN A 153 -4.34 -19.61 5.41
C GLN A 153 -3.40 -18.40 5.49
N GLN A 154 -2.37 -18.34 4.63
CA GLN A 154 -1.40 -17.26 4.62
C GLN A 154 -1.43 -16.47 3.32
N ILE A 155 -1.29 -15.16 3.43
CA ILE A 155 -1.28 -14.24 2.30
C ILE A 155 0.16 -13.74 2.12
N TYR A 156 0.67 -13.89 0.89
CA TYR A 156 2.00 -13.43 0.50
C TYR A 156 1.93 -12.44 -0.65
N LEU A 157 2.77 -11.40 -0.57
CA LEU A 157 3.05 -10.51 -1.69
C LEU A 157 4.20 -11.12 -2.51
N TYR A 158 3.99 -11.24 -3.84
CA TYR A 158 4.99 -11.56 -4.83
C TYR A 158 5.32 -10.29 -5.60
N LYS A 159 6.57 -9.86 -5.59
CA LYS A 159 7.02 -8.60 -6.16
C LYS A 159 8.22 -8.84 -7.09
N SER A 160 8.10 -8.44 -8.36
CA SER A 160 9.22 -8.48 -9.30
C SER A 160 10.04 -7.19 -9.26
N GLY A 161 11.20 -7.22 -9.87
CA GLY A 161 12.00 -6.03 -10.15
C GLY A 161 11.56 -5.26 -11.39
N SER A 162 12.36 -4.26 -11.76
CA SER A 162 12.25 -3.53 -13.02
C SER A 162 12.45 -4.49 -14.21
N THR A 163 12.03 -4.05 -15.40
CA THR A 163 12.28 -4.80 -16.63
C THR A 163 13.71 -4.64 -17.18
N ILE A 164 14.50 -3.75 -16.59
CA ILE A 164 15.86 -3.42 -17.07
C ILE A 164 16.92 -4.15 -16.25
N TYR A 165 16.86 -4.05 -14.93
CA TYR A 165 17.89 -4.60 -14.04
C TYR A 165 17.49 -5.92 -13.40
N GLU A 166 16.20 -6.11 -13.11
CA GLU A 166 15.59 -7.33 -12.52
C GLU A 166 16.20 -7.80 -11.19
N ILE A 167 17.04 -6.97 -10.54
CA ILE A 167 17.76 -7.33 -9.32
C ILE A 167 17.17 -6.76 -8.04
N GLU A 168 16.17 -5.90 -8.13
CA GLU A 168 15.50 -5.30 -6.97
C GLU A 168 14.97 -6.35 -5.96
N PRO A 169 14.46 -7.53 -6.38
CA PRO A 169 14.11 -8.59 -5.46
C PRO A 169 15.29 -9.11 -4.63
N LEU A 170 16.48 -9.22 -5.24
CA LEU A 170 17.70 -9.61 -4.54
C LEU A 170 18.12 -8.52 -3.54
N SER A 171 18.05 -7.26 -3.95
CA SER A 171 18.32 -6.11 -3.07
C SER A 171 17.40 -6.14 -1.84
N GLU A 172 16.11 -6.37 -2.04
CA GLU A 172 15.11 -6.46 -0.98
C GLU A 172 15.39 -7.62 0.00
N TYR A 173 15.71 -8.80 -0.54
CA TYR A 173 16.07 -9.98 0.26
C TYR A 173 17.33 -9.73 1.10
N LEU A 174 18.41 -9.22 0.50
CA LEU A 174 19.67 -8.96 1.22
C LEU A 174 19.50 -7.86 2.28
N ALA A 175 18.73 -6.82 1.98
CA ALA A 175 18.41 -5.76 2.94
C ALA A 175 17.59 -6.29 4.13
N ALA A 176 16.69 -7.24 3.90
CA ALA A 176 15.95 -7.91 4.98
C ALA A 176 16.85 -8.71 5.91
N GLN A 177 17.91 -9.35 5.40
CA GLN A 177 18.90 -10.04 6.26
C GLN A 177 19.63 -9.05 7.19
N VAL A 178 19.97 -7.84 6.69
CA VAL A 178 20.54 -6.79 7.55
C VAL A 178 19.49 -6.28 8.55
N SER A 179 18.24 -6.13 8.11
CA SER A 179 17.12 -5.72 8.95
C SER A 179 16.91 -6.67 10.14
N SER A 180 17.08 -7.97 9.94
CA SER A 180 16.91 -8.98 10.99
C SER A 180 17.89 -8.81 12.15
N ILE A 181 19.04 -8.20 11.89
CA ILE A 181 20.07 -7.94 12.91
C ILE A 181 19.81 -6.62 13.65
N LEU A 182 19.32 -5.61 12.92
CA LEU A 182 19.24 -4.24 13.42
C LEU A 182 17.86 -3.87 13.96
N CYS A 183 16.79 -4.39 13.35
CA CYS A 183 15.43 -3.95 13.62
C CYS A 183 14.67 -5.00 14.44
N PRO A 184 14.02 -4.61 15.55
CA PRO A 184 13.25 -5.54 16.37
C PRO A 184 11.98 -6.04 15.67
N SER A 185 11.51 -5.31 14.66
CA SER A 185 10.34 -5.64 13.85
C SER A 185 10.62 -5.28 12.39
N TYR A 186 10.62 -6.27 11.54
CA TYR A 186 10.89 -6.15 10.11
C TYR A 186 10.05 -7.16 9.32
N VAL A 187 9.88 -6.92 8.04
CA VAL A 187 9.28 -7.89 7.13
C VAL A 187 10.38 -8.78 6.58
N ASP A 188 10.22 -10.08 6.77
CA ASP A 188 11.13 -11.08 6.21
C ASP A 188 10.80 -11.31 4.74
N TYR A 189 11.85 -11.36 3.90
CA TYR A 189 11.72 -11.56 2.48
C TYR A 189 12.49 -12.81 2.05
N ASP A 190 11.83 -13.64 1.24
CA ASP A 190 12.44 -14.75 0.53
C ASP A 190 12.58 -14.46 -0.97
N LEU A 191 13.45 -15.20 -1.63
CA LEU A 191 13.62 -15.19 -3.08
C LEU A 191 12.96 -16.40 -3.70
N ASP A 192 12.23 -16.18 -4.79
CA ASP A 192 11.61 -17.24 -5.58
C ASP A 192 11.59 -16.86 -7.07
N ARG A 193 11.08 -17.77 -7.90
CA ARG A 193 10.80 -17.51 -9.30
C ARG A 193 9.32 -17.73 -9.59
N TYR A 194 8.70 -16.70 -10.16
CA TYR A 194 7.31 -16.75 -10.57
C TYR A 194 7.18 -16.35 -12.04
N HIS A 195 6.61 -17.21 -12.86
CA HIS A 195 6.53 -17.06 -14.33
C HIS A 195 7.88 -16.70 -14.98
N GLY A 196 8.95 -17.35 -14.52
CA GLY A 196 10.31 -17.16 -15.04
C GLY A 196 11.05 -15.94 -14.53
N ARG A 197 10.40 -15.00 -13.84
CA ARG A 197 11.02 -13.81 -13.24
C ARG A 197 11.51 -14.08 -11.83
N LEU A 198 12.61 -13.44 -11.45
CA LEU A 198 13.03 -13.37 -10.05
C LEU A 198 12.03 -12.50 -9.29
N ILE A 199 11.61 -12.96 -8.12
CA ILE A 199 10.70 -12.22 -7.24
C ILE A 199 11.21 -12.23 -5.81
N SER A 200 10.89 -11.18 -5.06
CA SER A 200 10.86 -11.22 -3.61
C SER A 200 9.46 -11.61 -3.14
N THR A 201 9.40 -12.40 -2.08
CA THR A 201 8.13 -12.79 -1.46
C THR A 201 8.15 -12.43 0.01
N CYS A 202 7.05 -11.90 0.51
CA CYS A 202 6.91 -11.62 1.93
C CYS A 202 5.49 -11.89 2.43
N LYS A 203 5.39 -12.27 3.70
CA LYS A 203 4.11 -12.48 4.35
C LYS A 203 3.41 -11.15 4.65
N LEU A 204 2.10 -11.11 4.46
CA LEU A 204 1.26 -10.00 4.90
C LEU A 204 1.38 -9.83 6.42
N PHE A 205 1.64 -8.61 6.88
CA PHE A 205 1.81 -8.28 8.31
C PHE A 205 0.56 -7.64 8.95
N THR A 206 -0.50 -7.47 8.18
CA THR A 206 -1.82 -7.02 8.65
C THR A 206 -2.80 -8.17 8.74
N ASP A 207 -3.87 -7.99 9.48
CA ASP A 207 -4.97 -8.94 9.60
C ASP A 207 -6.28 -8.20 9.92
N GLU A 208 -7.37 -8.93 10.21
CA GLU A 208 -8.66 -8.32 10.53
C GLU A 208 -8.68 -7.54 11.85
N LYS A 209 -7.68 -7.70 12.72
CA LYS A 209 -7.54 -6.95 13.99
C LYS A 209 -6.55 -5.81 13.86
N THR A 210 -5.50 -6.03 13.09
CA THR A 210 -4.34 -5.12 12.98
C THR A 210 -4.24 -4.57 11.58
N GLY A 211 -4.44 -3.27 11.43
CA GLY A 211 -4.28 -2.54 10.18
C GLY A 211 -2.97 -1.77 10.09
N TYR A 212 -2.70 -1.22 8.93
CA TYR A 212 -1.53 -0.39 8.62
C TYR A 212 -1.95 0.99 8.11
N ILE A 213 -1.30 2.03 8.63
CA ILE A 213 -1.41 3.40 8.13
C ILE A 213 0.00 3.91 7.79
N SER A 214 0.19 4.35 6.55
CA SER A 214 1.46 4.94 6.13
C SER A 214 1.71 6.29 6.83
N ALA A 215 2.99 6.62 7.02
CA ALA A 215 3.41 7.90 7.59
C ALA A 215 2.90 9.11 6.77
N SER A 216 2.67 8.93 5.46
CA SER A 216 2.10 9.98 4.60
C SER A 216 0.68 10.40 4.98
N ARG A 217 -0.05 9.56 5.69
CA ARG A 217 -1.39 9.87 6.21
C ARG A 217 -1.40 10.46 7.61
N ILE A 218 -0.27 10.37 8.31
CA ILE A 218 -0.11 10.88 9.68
C ILE A 218 0.61 12.23 9.65
N PHE A 219 1.66 12.31 8.85
CA PHE A 219 2.50 13.49 8.76
C PHE A 219 2.12 14.32 7.52
N MET A 220 1.89 15.60 7.73
CA MET A 220 1.75 16.54 6.62
C MET A 220 3.11 16.73 5.94
N ARG A 221 3.10 17.15 4.67
CA ARG A 221 4.31 17.55 3.94
C ARG A 221 5.17 18.50 4.79
N LYS A 222 6.49 18.29 4.81
CA LYS A 222 7.50 19.08 5.55
C LYS A 222 7.58 18.82 7.07
N GLN A 223 7.33 17.61 7.51
CA GLN A 223 7.67 17.24 8.89
C GLN A 223 9.18 16.94 8.99
N SER A 224 9.82 17.50 10.03
CA SER A 224 11.21 17.17 10.34
C SER A 224 11.33 15.76 10.90
N ILE A 225 12.50 15.13 10.72
CA ILE A 225 12.82 13.83 11.35
C ILE A 225 12.63 13.89 12.87
N SER A 226 12.92 15.04 13.49
CA SER A 226 12.70 15.25 14.93
C SER A 226 11.23 15.11 15.31
N ASN A 227 10.32 15.77 14.57
CA ASN A 227 8.88 15.67 14.85
C ASN A 227 8.33 14.26 14.64
N MET A 228 8.83 13.56 13.62
CA MET A 228 8.48 12.14 13.41
C MET A 228 8.99 11.27 14.56
N LEU A 229 10.22 11.51 15.02
CA LEU A 229 10.79 10.78 16.17
C LEU A 229 9.98 11.04 17.45
N ASP A 230 9.56 12.27 17.71
CA ASP A 230 8.72 12.59 18.87
C ASP A 230 7.38 11.87 18.83
N TYR A 231 6.76 11.76 17.64
CA TYR A 231 5.55 10.97 17.46
C TYR A 231 5.78 9.49 17.75
N PHE A 232 6.86 8.90 17.22
CA PHE A 232 7.17 7.50 17.47
C PHE A 232 7.62 7.24 18.92
N ASN A 233 8.26 8.20 19.58
CA ASN A 233 8.55 8.12 21.02
C ASN A 233 7.25 8.06 21.84
N ALA A 234 6.23 8.83 21.48
CA ALA A 234 4.93 8.80 22.15
C ALA A 234 4.17 7.46 21.96
N LEU A 235 4.58 6.65 20.99
CA LEU A 235 4.07 5.31 20.73
C LEU A 235 5.05 4.19 21.23
N ASP A 236 5.98 4.49 22.10
CA ASP A 236 7.03 3.57 22.56
C ASP A 236 7.83 2.90 21.41
N SER A 237 7.84 3.55 20.24
CA SER A 237 8.45 3.04 18.99
C SER A 237 9.63 3.88 18.50
N GLY A 238 10.11 4.84 19.30
CA GLY A 238 11.19 5.75 18.88
C GLY A 238 12.51 5.03 18.60
N ASP A 239 12.83 3.93 19.31
CA ASP A 239 13.99 3.12 19.02
C ASP A 239 13.85 2.41 17.66
N SER A 240 12.67 1.88 17.34
CA SER A 240 12.39 1.26 16.04
C SER A 240 12.57 2.25 14.90
N PHE A 241 12.09 3.49 15.07
CA PHE A 241 12.26 4.54 14.08
C PHE A 241 13.74 4.92 13.85
N ARG A 242 14.53 5.08 14.94
CA ARG A 242 15.98 5.35 14.83
C ARG A 242 16.71 4.20 14.13
N ARG A 243 16.39 2.94 14.46
CA ARG A 243 16.99 1.76 13.82
C ARG A 243 16.66 1.68 12.35
N MET A 244 15.43 2.02 11.93
CA MET A 244 15.09 2.13 10.52
C MET A 244 15.96 3.18 9.81
N CYS A 245 16.14 4.36 10.40
CA CYS A 245 17.01 5.39 9.81
C CYS A 245 18.47 4.93 9.70
N VAL A 246 18.99 4.23 10.71
CA VAL A 246 20.35 3.66 10.67
C VAL A 246 20.46 2.56 9.63
N LEU A 247 19.44 1.69 9.55
CA LEU A 247 19.36 0.65 8.52
C LEU A 247 19.42 1.26 7.11
N ASP A 248 18.55 2.23 6.82
CA ASP A 248 18.50 2.87 5.49
C ASP A 248 19.85 3.49 5.11
N ALA A 249 20.56 4.09 6.06
CA ALA A 249 21.91 4.60 5.82
C ALA A 249 22.94 3.49 5.51
N LEU A 250 22.87 2.36 6.22
CA LEU A 250 23.79 1.24 6.05
C LEU A 250 23.56 0.48 4.73
N ILE A 251 22.32 0.30 4.33
CA ILE A 251 21.95 -0.41 3.09
C ILE A 251 21.82 0.54 1.89
N PHE A 252 22.08 1.84 2.06
CA PHE A 252 21.90 2.87 1.03
C PHE A 252 20.50 2.84 0.41
N ASN A 253 19.46 2.76 1.24
CA ASN A 253 18.09 2.83 0.75
C ASN A 253 17.75 4.26 0.32
N VAL A 254 17.52 4.46 -0.97
CA VAL A 254 17.25 5.78 -1.57
C VAL A 254 15.75 6.06 -1.73
N ASP A 255 14.89 5.13 -1.33
CA ASP A 255 13.43 5.22 -1.53
C ASP A 255 12.61 5.16 -0.22
N ARG A 256 13.17 5.56 0.92
CA ARG A 256 12.43 5.64 2.18
C ARG A 256 11.59 6.90 2.25
N HIS A 257 10.54 6.96 1.44
CA HIS A 257 9.53 8.02 1.53
C HIS A 257 8.44 7.71 2.56
N LEU A 258 7.57 8.69 2.88
CA LEU A 258 6.50 8.55 3.89
C LEU A 258 5.46 7.44 3.59
N GLY A 259 5.43 6.89 2.39
CA GLY A 259 4.61 5.72 2.02
C GLY A 259 5.21 4.38 2.47
N ASN A 260 6.55 4.31 2.64
CA ASN A 260 7.28 3.07 2.87
C ASN A 260 7.60 2.81 4.35
N PHE A 261 6.96 3.50 5.25
CA PHE A 261 6.90 3.21 6.68
C PHE A 261 5.63 3.80 7.31
N GLY A 262 5.30 3.40 8.53
CA GLY A 262 4.08 3.89 9.18
C GLY A 262 3.84 3.20 10.51
N ILE A 263 2.58 3.08 10.87
CA ILE A 263 2.14 2.49 12.13
C ILE A 263 1.15 1.34 11.92
N LEU A 264 1.13 0.43 12.86
CA LEU A 264 0.03 -0.51 13.04
C LEU A 264 -1.06 0.15 13.90
N ILE A 265 -2.30 -0.16 13.56
CA ILE A 265 -3.49 0.30 14.28
C ILE A 265 -4.35 -0.88 14.66
N ASP A 266 -5.16 -0.70 15.67
CA ASP A 266 -6.29 -1.58 15.96
C ASP A 266 -7.46 -1.24 15.04
N ASN A 267 -7.90 -2.18 14.22
CA ASN A 267 -8.94 -1.98 13.21
C ASN A 267 -10.33 -1.68 13.80
N ASP A 268 -10.60 -2.11 15.02
CA ASP A 268 -11.92 -1.90 15.63
C ASP A 268 -12.03 -0.52 16.30
N THR A 269 -10.93 -0.01 16.84
CA THR A 269 -10.89 1.26 17.58
C THR A 269 -10.15 2.38 16.85
N PHE A 270 -9.43 2.07 15.77
CA PHE A 270 -8.53 2.96 15.01
C PHE A 270 -7.41 3.59 15.84
N LYS A 271 -7.12 3.03 17.00
CA LYS A 271 -6.03 3.53 17.86
C LYS A 271 -4.66 3.07 17.33
N PRO A 272 -3.66 3.95 17.35
CA PRO A 272 -2.30 3.56 17.03
C PRO A 272 -1.77 2.55 18.05
N LEU A 273 -1.05 1.54 17.58
CA LEU A 273 -0.46 0.49 18.41
C LEU A 273 1.04 0.67 18.54
N ARG A 274 1.75 0.70 17.43
CA ARG A 274 3.22 0.82 17.37
C ARG A 274 3.66 1.10 15.93
N MET A 275 4.94 1.35 15.73
CA MET A 275 5.54 1.39 14.40
C MET A 275 5.31 0.05 13.68
N ALA A 276 4.98 0.11 12.40
CA ALA A 276 4.89 -1.07 11.55
C ALA A 276 6.28 -1.73 11.39
N PRO A 277 6.35 -3.03 11.10
CA PRO A 277 7.61 -3.66 10.71
C PRO A 277 8.28 -2.87 9.60
N VAL A 278 9.60 -2.81 9.58
CA VAL A 278 10.35 -2.16 8.50
C VAL A 278 10.25 -3.01 7.23
N PHE A 279 9.89 -2.39 6.11
CA PHE A 279 9.63 -3.08 4.83
C PHE A 279 10.03 -2.20 3.64
N ASP A 280 9.91 -2.73 2.42
CA ASP A 280 10.17 -2.09 1.13
C ASP A 280 11.60 -1.54 1.00
N HIS A 281 12.52 -2.47 0.74
CA HIS A 281 13.96 -2.19 0.61
C HIS A 281 14.48 -2.40 -0.81
N ASN A 282 13.61 -2.50 -1.79
CA ASN A 282 13.96 -2.86 -3.17
C ASN A 282 14.88 -1.86 -3.88
N GLN A 283 15.00 -0.64 -3.37
CA GLN A 283 15.92 0.40 -3.86
C GLN A 283 17.15 0.55 -2.95
N SER A 284 17.55 -0.52 -2.27
CA SER A 284 18.74 -0.60 -1.43
C SER A 284 19.89 -1.31 -2.17
N LEU A 285 21.11 -1.17 -1.68
CA LEU A 285 22.28 -1.90 -2.19
C LEU A 285 22.55 -1.69 -3.68
N PHE A 286 22.17 -0.50 -4.19
CA PHE A 286 22.49 -0.04 -5.55
C PHE A 286 21.87 -0.86 -6.71
N PRO A 287 20.57 -1.15 -6.70
CA PRO A 287 19.96 -2.01 -7.72
C PRO A 287 19.93 -1.39 -9.14
N SER A 288 20.14 -0.08 -9.25
CA SER A 288 20.09 0.67 -10.51
C SER A 288 21.38 1.45 -10.78
N VAL A 289 22.51 0.99 -10.23
CA VAL A 289 23.81 1.61 -10.47
C VAL A 289 24.26 1.31 -11.90
N ASP A 290 24.58 2.35 -12.64
CA ASP A 290 25.32 2.27 -13.89
C ASP A 290 26.84 2.41 -13.66
N ASP A 291 27.63 2.10 -14.68
CA ASP A 291 29.10 2.13 -14.61
C ASP A 291 29.64 3.50 -14.26
N ASP A 292 28.95 4.60 -14.63
CA ASP A 292 29.37 5.98 -14.39
C ASP A 292 29.23 6.38 -12.90
N HIS A 293 28.39 5.69 -12.15
CA HIS A 293 28.11 5.98 -10.74
C HIS A 293 28.73 4.96 -9.77
N ILE A 294 29.32 3.87 -10.26
CA ILE A 294 30.04 2.89 -9.42
C ILE A 294 31.13 3.61 -8.62
N GLY A 295 31.06 3.47 -7.30
CA GLY A 295 32.03 4.10 -6.37
C GLY A 295 31.71 5.55 -6.00
N ASN A 296 30.71 6.20 -6.56
CA ASN A 296 30.31 7.55 -6.18
C ASN A 296 29.35 7.53 -4.95
N LEU A 297 29.91 7.23 -3.78
CA LEU A 297 29.14 7.18 -2.53
C LEU A 297 28.46 8.51 -2.19
N THR A 298 29.01 9.64 -2.61
CA THR A 298 28.40 10.96 -2.36
C THR A 298 27.10 11.12 -3.12
N TRP A 299 27.01 10.61 -4.36
CA TRP A 299 25.78 10.63 -5.14
C TRP A 299 24.66 9.83 -4.46
N TYR A 300 25.00 8.64 -3.94
CA TYR A 300 24.03 7.81 -3.19
C TYR A 300 23.66 8.42 -1.85
N ALA A 301 24.64 8.90 -1.09
CA ALA A 301 24.41 9.53 0.20
C ALA A 301 23.46 10.74 0.10
N SER A 302 23.55 11.52 -0.98
CA SER A 302 22.68 12.68 -1.21
C SER A 302 21.20 12.29 -1.46
N ARG A 303 20.91 11.03 -1.72
CA ARG A 303 19.54 10.51 -1.96
C ARG A 303 18.94 9.76 -0.76
N CYS A 304 19.75 9.45 0.24
CA CYS A 304 19.27 8.80 1.45
C CYS A 304 18.52 9.78 2.36
N LEU A 305 17.42 9.35 2.99
CA LEU A 305 16.59 10.16 3.89
C LEU A 305 17.38 10.88 4.99
N LEU A 306 18.44 10.26 5.52
CA LEU A 306 19.29 10.87 6.55
C LEU A 306 20.16 12.03 6.05
N TYR A 307 20.41 12.11 4.75
CA TYR A 307 21.29 13.11 4.16
C TYR A 307 20.52 14.22 3.43
N THR A 308 19.22 14.06 3.22
CA THR A 308 18.36 15.06 2.59
C THR A 308 17.47 15.67 3.67
N SER A 309 17.72 16.92 4.05
CA SER A 309 16.85 17.71 4.93
C SER A 309 15.46 17.95 4.33
N ASP A 310 15.25 17.59 3.06
CA ASP A 310 14.05 17.82 2.26
C ASP A 310 13.47 16.51 1.66
N ALA A 311 13.37 15.45 2.45
CA ALA A 311 12.66 14.22 2.04
C ALA A 311 11.20 14.46 1.60
N ALA A 312 10.69 15.68 1.74
CA ALA A 312 9.37 16.11 1.29
C ALA A 312 9.35 16.71 -0.12
N ASP A 313 10.49 17.12 -0.68
CA ASP A 313 10.53 17.76 -2.01
C ASP A 313 10.73 16.77 -3.18
N ASP A 314 11.08 15.51 -2.91
CA ASP A 314 11.37 14.53 -3.97
C ASP A 314 10.11 14.00 -4.70
N LYS A 315 8.90 14.20 -4.16
CA LYS A 315 7.67 13.91 -4.93
C LYS A 315 7.38 14.91 -6.06
N ALA A 316 8.05 16.05 -6.08
CA ALA A 316 7.90 17.06 -7.13
C ALA A 316 8.80 16.82 -8.35
N ARG A 317 9.60 15.76 -8.37
CA ARG A 317 10.55 15.43 -9.46
C ARG A 317 10.16 14.20 -10.28
N VAL A 318 9.01 13.59 -9.99
CA VAL A 318 8.48 12.46 -10.77
C VAL A 318 7.10 12.87 -11.29
N ASP A 319 7.07 13.82 -12.20
CA ASP A 319 6.04 14.04 -13.20
C ASP A 319 6.65 13.89 -14.59
#